data_9d8b5821794147bb616475b4bb993e1e
#
_entry.id   9d8b5821794147bb616475b4bb993e1e
#
_cell.length_a   1.000
_cell.length_b   1.000
_cell.length_c   1.000
_cell.angle_alpha   90.00
_cell.angle_beta   90.00
_cell.angle_gamma   90.00
#
_symmetry.space_group_name_H-M   'P 1'
#
loop_
_entity.id
_entity.type
_entity.pdbx_description
1 polymer ?
#
loop_
_entity_poly.entity_id
_entity_poly.type
_entity_poly.pdbx_seq_one_letter_code
_entity_poly.pdbx_strand_id
1 'polypeptide(L)'
;MKKYIILLLALCSMSACDYEAVNTNPYGVSDGELGPLKYGARFMNMQQRVIPIGSPSLTTGPGNDLQNTDLISSGNYIGYFGNNNNWGFNNEANWNFTDSRMNYAYQNFYSQIFLPWNEIYEIAKDSDSPSEQAILEIANIVRNIAWLRATDVFGPIAYNSAGDGSIAPKFDSQEVVYRSMLADLSKSVELLNTISYSVMAQYDLIYNGNVQNWVKLANSLMLRIAVRVHFIDETLAKEYITKALDPKNGGVIEDISSEAKIKSSDKMPLLNSMLASVNEYNETRMGATIWGYLDGYKDPRLSAYFTEGTYGSGSWAQTGYFPVATT
;
A
#
# COMPACT_ATOMS: atom_id res chain seq x y z
N MET A 1 -62.66 2.06 -25.54
CA MET A 1 -62.02 3.02 -24.58
C MET A 1 -60.90 2.38 -23.75
N LYS A 2 -61.10 1.33 -22.99
CA LYS A 2 -60.04 0.71 -22.14
C LYS A 2 -58.76 0.31 -22.89
N LYS A 3 -58.84 -0.21 -24.14
CA LYS A 3 -57.67 -0.58 -24.95
C LYS A 3 -56.82 0.62 -25.38
N TYR A 4 -57.40 1.78 -25.61
CA TYR A 4 -56.67 3.00 -25.97
C TYR A 4 -56.01 3.68 -24.76
N ILE A 5 -56.61 3.52 -23.55
CA ILE A 5 -56.00 4.00 -22.29
C ILE A 5 -54.75 3.19 -21.96
N ILE A 6 -54.79 1.85 -22.16
CA ILE A 6 -53.64 1.00 -21.95
C ILE A 6 -52.52 1.31 -22.95
N LEU A 7 -52.85 1.60 -24.20
CA LEU A 7 -51.87 1.99 -25.20
C LEU A 7 -51.26 3.35 -24.93
N LEU A 8 -52.06 4.31 -24.41
CA LEU A 8 -51.57 5.64 -23.99
C LEU A 8 -50.64 5.55 -22.77
N LEU A 9 -50.98 4.73 -21.78
CA LEU A 9 -50.14 4.44 -20.63
C LEU A 9 -48.83 3.74 -21.01
N ALA A 10 -48.86 2.82 -21.98
CA ALA A 10 -47.67 2.15 -22.50
C ALA A 10 -46.76 3.11 -23.30
N LEU A 11 -47.34 4.07 -24.06
CA LEU A 11 -46.56 5.11 -24.73
C LEU A 11 -45.92 6.13 -23.73
N CYS A 12 -46.61 6.50 -22.64
CA CYS A 12 -46.06 7.35 -21.63
C CYS A 12 -44.96 6.68 -20.81
N SER A 13 -44.97 5.35 -20.68
CA SER A 13 -43.88 4.62 -19.99
C SER A 13 -42.63 4.49 -20.88
N MET A 14 -42.72 4.66 -22.18
CA MET A 14 -41.56 4.65 -23.11
C MET A 14 -40.85 6.01 -23.21
N SER A 15 -41.47 7.09 -22.74
CA SER A 15 -40.83 8.41 -22.59
C SER A 15 -40.32 8.68 -21.18
N ALA A 16 -40.24 7.64 -20.35
CA ALA A 16 -39.75 7.77 -19.01
C ALA A 16 -38.23 7.95 -19.03
N CYS A 17 -37.83 9.16 -18.81
CA CYS A 17 -36.56 9.60 -18.30
C CYS A 17 -35.34 9.07 -19.07
N ASP A 18 -34.72 9.95 -19.74
CA ASP A 18 -33.28 9.81 -20.04
C ASP A 18 -32.55 9.78 -18.69
N TYR A 19 -32.38 8.56 -18.16
CA TYR A 19 -31.77 8.29 -16.87
C TYR A 19 -30.36 8.89 -16.78
N GLU A 20 -29.63 8.89 -17.89
CA GLU A 20 -28.30 9.48 -18.01
C GLU A 20 -28.40 11.01 -17.88
N ALA A 21 -29.31 11.67 -18.58
CA ALA A 21 -29.46 13.13 -18.51
C ALA A 21 -29.92 13.62 -17.13
N VAL A 22 -30.79 12.85 -16.44
CA VAL A 22 -31.26 13.21 -15.10
C VAL A 22 -30.23 12.96 -14.01
N ASN A 23 -29.39 11.94 -14.16
CA ASN A 23 -28.33 11.60 -13.20
C ASN A 23 -26.97 12.22 -13.54
N THR A 24 -26.81 12.85 -14.69
CA THR A 24 -25.59 13.60 -14.98
C THR A 24 -25.63 14.91 -14.19
N ASN A 25 -24.67 15.07 -13.28
CA ASN A 25 -24.51 16.32 -12.55
C ASN A 25 -24.10 17.42 -13.57
N PRO A 26 -24.96 18.43 -13.86
CA PRO A 26 -24.65 19.46 -14.85
C PRO A 26 -23.50 20.38 -14.41
N TYR A 27 -23.08 20.29 -13.15
CA TYR A 27 -21.92 20.99 -12.59
C TYR A 27 -20.73 20.06 -12.38
N GLY A 28 -20.87 18.78 -12.74
CA GLY A 28 -19.77 17.80 -12.66
C GLY A 28 -18.88 17.93 -13.88
N VAL A 29 -17.57 17.94 -13.66
CA VAL A 29 -16.59 17.86 -14.74
C VAL A 29 -16.56 16.40 -15.22
N SER A 30 -16.80 16.17 -16.51
CA SER A 30 -16.71 14.82 -17.08
C SER A 30 -15.26 14.33 -17.15
N ASP A 31 -15.05 13.02 -17.13
CA ASP A 31 -13.70 12.44 -17.27
C ASP A 31 -13.00 12.87 -18.58
N GLY A 32 -13.75 13.14 -19.64
CA GLY A 32 -13.22 13.70 -20.87
C GLY A 32 -12.67 15.13 -20.75
N GLU A 33 -13.31 15.94 -19.90
CA GLU A 33 -12.87 17.31 -19.60
C GLU A 33 -11.69 17.36 -18.63
N LEU A 34 -11.54 16.34 -17.78
CA LEU A 34 -10.43 16.24 -16.84
C LEU A 34 -9.09 15.92 -17.53
N GLY A 35 -9.11 15.35 -18.74
CA GLY A 35 -7.89 14.95 -19.43
C GLY A 35 -6.99 14.06 -18.55
N PRO A 36 -5.67 14.34 -18.46
CA PRO A 36 -4.77 13.56 -17.61
C PRO A 36 -5.09 13.60 -16.11
N LEU A 37 -5.87 14.59 -15.67
CA LEU A 37 -6.26 14.74 -14.26
C LEU A 37 -7.18 13.59 -13.81
N LYS A 38 -7.93 12.98 -14.74
CA LYS A 38 -8.82 11.85 -14.44
C LYS A 38 -8.10 10.68 -13.75
N TYR A 39 -6.83 10.46 -14.07
CA TYR A 39 -5.97 9.45 -13.44
C TYR A 39 -5.08 10.04 -12.36
N GLY A 40 -4.60 11.27 -12.57
CA GLY A 40 -3.51 11.86 -11.80
C GLY A 40 -3.79 11.97 -10.31
N ALA A 41 -4.95 12.51 -9.93
CA ALA A 41 -5.32 12.66 -8.52
C ALA A 41 -5.45 11.30 -7.80
N ARG A 42 -6.04 10.31 -8.48
CA ARG A 42 -6.21 8.94 -7.98
C ARG A 42 -4.87 8.26 -7.79
N PHE A 43 -4.00 8.38 -8.78
CA PHE A 43 -2.66 7.79 -8.74
C PHE A 43 -1.77 8.43 -7.66
N MET A 44 -1.80 9.73 -7.50
CA MET A 44 -1.10 10.43 -6.41
C MET A 44 -1.59 9.94 -5.04
N ASN A 45 -2.90 9.77 -4.87
CA ASN A 45 -3.48 9.24 -3.63
C ASN A 45 -2.97 7.81 -3.33
N MET A 46 -2.95 6.92 -4.32
CA MET A 46 -2.39 5.58 -4.15
C MET A 46 -0.92 5.62 -3.69
N GLN A 47 -0.09 6.41 -4.37
CA GLN A 47 1.34 6.51 -4.06
C GLN A 47 1.59 7.03 -2.63
N GLN A 48 0.81 7.99 -2.17
CA GLN A 48 0.93 8.54 -0.82
C GLN A 48 0.54 7.54 0.28
N ARG A 49 -0.32 6.56 -0.04
CA ARG A 49 -0.89 5.61 0.92
C ARG A 49 -0.33 4.19 0.82
N VAL A 50 0.38 3.87 -0.27
CA VAL A 50 0.88 2.51 -0.52
C VAL A 50 1.81 1.98 0.57
N ILE A 51 2.60 2.86 1.17
CA ILE A 51 3.36 2.61 2.39
C ILE A 51 2.85 3.55 3.46
N PRO A 52 2.29 3.03 4.56
CA PRO A 52 1.85 3.85 5.68
C PRO A 52 3.02 4.66 6.25
N ILE A 53 2.84 5.94 6.36
CA ILE A 53 3.83 6.89 6.88
C ILE A 53 3.16 7.87 7.83
N GLY A 54 3.82 8.95 8.21
CA GLY A 54 3.25 10.03 8.98
C GLY A 54 3.30 11.36 8.24
N SER A 55 2.56 12.31 8.75
CA SER A 55 2.64 13.71 8.36
C SER A 55 2.54 14.60 9.59
N PRO A 56 3.10 15.83 9.53
CA PRO A 56 2.99 16.79 10.64
C PRO A 56 1.56 17.18 10.98
N SER A 57 0.63 16.94 10.05
CA SER A 57 -0.79 17.22 10.22
C SER A 57 -1.63 16.06 9.70
N LEU A 58 -2.59 15.62 10.49
CA LEU A 58 -3.56 14.60 10.11
C LEU A 58 -4.47 15.02 8.95
N THR A 59 -4.50 16.31 8.61
CA THR A 59 -5.35 16.86 7.55
C THR A 59 -4.64 17.02 6.21
N THR A 60 -3.31 17.01 6.19
CA THR A 60 -2.49 17.31 4.99
C THR A 60 -1.69 16.14 4.45
N GLY A 61 -1.88 14.96 4.99
CA GLY A 61 -1.15 13.77 4.54
C GLY A 61 -1.69 12.50 5.18
N PRO A 62 -0.95 11.39 5.09
CA PRO A 62 -1.39 10.08 5.59
C PRO A 62 -1.52 9.98 7.12
N GLY A 63 -1.26 11.04 7.86
CA GLY A 63 -1.35 11.02 9.32
C GLY A 63 -0.28 10.14 9.96
N ASN A 64 -0.64 9.46 11.05
CA ASN A 64 0.27 8.56 11.79
C ASN A 64 0.02 7.09 11.43
N ASP A 65 -0.18 6.79 10.16
CA ASP A 65 -0.54 5.45 9.71
C ASP A 65 0.53 4.41 10.07
N LEU A 66 1.83 4.73 9.87
CA LEU A 66 2.93 3.83 10.25
C LEU A 66 2.97 3.55 11.76
N GLN A 67 2.67 4.55 12.60
CA GLN A 67 2.56 4.35 14.04
C GLN A 67 1.55 3.26 14.37
N ASN A 68 0.35 3.37 13.81
CA ASN A 68 -0.75 2.47 14.11
C ASN A 68 -0.62 1.09 13.44
N THR A 69 -0.09 1.03 12.23
CA THR A 69 0.01 -0.24 11.48
C THR A 69 1.24 -1.06 11.83
N ASP A 70 2.33 -0.39 12.24
CA ASP A 70 3.63 -1.04 12.40
C ASP A 70 4.25 -0.82 13.79
N LEU A 71 4.41 0.42 14.27
CA LEU A 71 5.23 0.68 15.46
C LEU A 71 4.60 0.10 16.72
N ILE A 72 3.31 0.40 16.97
CA ILE A 72 2.58 -0.07 18.14
C ILE A 72 1.76 -1.34 17.90
N SER A 73 1.93 -1.99 16.76
CA SER A 73 1.33 -3.28 16.39
C SER A 73 2.41 -4.29 16.08
N SER A 74 2.72 -4.51 14.79
CA SER A 74 3.64 -5.57 14.36
C SER A 74 5.05 -5.43 14.95
N GLY A 75 5.53 -4.20 15.18
CA GLY A 75 6.80 -3.94 15.84
C GLY A 75 6.83 -4.38 17.30
N ASN A 76 5.69 -4.29 18.01
CA ASN A 76 5.55 -4.81 19.37
C ASN A 76 5.46 -6.34 19.36
N TYR A 77 4.70 -6.93 18.41
CA TYR A 77 4.54 -8.39 18.34
C TYR A 77 5.86 -9.12 18.17
N ILE A 78 6.78 -8.57 17.38
CA ILE A 78 8.11 -9.16 17.17
C ILE A 78 9.15 -8.69 18.19
N GLY A 79 8.77 -7.81 19.12
CA GLY A 79 9.64 -7.31 20.18
C GLY A 79 10.73 -6.33 19.72
N TYR A 80 10.54 -5.67 18.58
CA TYR A 80 11.42 -4.57 18.15
C TYR A 80 11.18 -3.32 18.98
N PHE A 81 9.91 -3.12 19.36
CA PHE A 81 9.49 -2.01 20.17
C PHE A 81 8.78 -2.48 21.44
N GLY A 82 8.81 -1.67 22.46
CA GLY A 82 8.06 -1.83 23.70
C GLY A 82 7.30 -0.57 24.03
N ASN A 83 6.17 -0.71 24.72
CA ASN A 83 5.34 0.40 25.14
C ASN A 83 5.90 1.08 26.39
N ASN A 84 5.92 2.42 26.37
CA ASN A 84 6.45 3.23 27.45
C ASN A 84 5.36 4.02 28.20
N ASN A 85 4.14 4.01 27.72
CA ASN A 85 3.03 4.70 28.36
C ASN A 85 1.80 3.79 28.52
N ASN A 86 0.81 4.29 29.23
CA ASN A 86 -0.39 3.55 29.63
C ASN A 86 -1.59 3.83 28.72
N TRP A 87 -1.39 4.03 27.42
CA TRP A 87 -2.44 4.39 26.46
C TRP A 87 -3.33 3.19 26.02
N GLY A 88 -3.22 2.06 26.69
CA GLY A 88 -3.98 0.86 26.39
C GLY A 88 -3.39 -0.04 25.28
N PHE A 89 -2.13 0.20 24.89
CA PHE A 89 -1.41 -0.59 23.88
C PHE A 89 -0.64 -1.79 24.49
N ASN A 90 -0.76 -2.04 25.79
CA ASN A 90 -0.03 -3.12 26.46
C ASN A 90 -0.44 -4.52 25.96
N ASN A 91 -1.59 -4.61 25.30
CA ASN A 91 -2.10 -5.88 24.77
C ASN A 91 -1.33 -6.37 23.56
N GLU A 92 -0.89 -5.46 22.69
CA GLU A 92 -0.16 -5.81 21.46
C GLU A 92 1.20 -6.43 21.79
N ALA A 93 1.87 -5.98 22.86
CA ALA A 93 3.12 -6.58 23.32
C ALA A 93 2.96 -8.04 23.77
N ASN A 94 1.75 -8.42 24.19
CA ASN A 94 1.38 -9.76 24.61
C ASN A 94 0.66 -10.58 23.52
N TRP A 95 0.74 -10.18 22.27
CA TRP A 95 0.04 -10.83 21.16
C TRP A 95 -1.49 -10.80 21.26
N ASN A 96 -2.02 -9.89 22.02
CA ASN A 96 -3.46 -9.70 22.16
C ASN A 96 -3.93 -8.63 21.17
N PHE A 97 -4.38 -9.09 20.00
CA PHE A 97 -4.87 -8.23 18.93
C PHE A 97 -6.20 -7.57 19.31
N THR A 98 -6.33 -6.29 19.01
CA THR A 98 -7.59 -5.58 19.17
C THR A 98 -8.28 -5.37 17.83
N ASP A 99 -9.60 -5.48 17.79
CA ASP A 99 -10.41 -5.29 16.58
C ASP A 99 -10.14 -3.94 15.92
N SER A 100 -9.99 -2.89 16.73
CA SER A 100 -9.72 -1.55 16.20
C SER A 100 -8.37 -1.46 15.45
N ARG A 101 -7.32 -2.12 15.96
CA ARG A 101 -6.00 -2.17 15.31
C ARG A 101 -6.03 -2.98 14.04
N MET A 102 -6.66 -4.15 14.09
CA MET A 102 -6.82 -5.00 12.91
C MET A 102 -7.61 -4.30 11.81
N ASN A 103 -8.73 -3.67 12.16
CA ASN A 103 -9.53 -2.91 11.22
C ASN A 103 -8.75 -1.72 10.62
N TYR A 104 -7.99 -1.00 11.45
CA TYR A 104 -7.16 0.12 10.98
C TYR A 104 -6.09 -0.35 10.00
N ALA A 105 -5.39 -1.46 10.31
CA ALA A 105 -4.39 -2.04 9.43
C ALA A 105 -5.00 -2.51 8.09
N TYR A 106 -6.17 -3.18 8.14
CA TYR A 106 -6.88 -3.60 6.93
C TYR A 106 -7.30 -2.42 6.06
N GLN A 107 -7.82 -1.35 6.67
CA GLN A 107 -8.17 -0.14 5.93
C GLN A 107 -6.95 0.46 5.23
N ASN A 108 -5.81 0.54 5.89
CA ASN A 108 -4.59 1.11 5.31
C ASN A 108 -3.98 0.22 4.22
N PHE A 109 -3.92 -1.09 4.43
CA PHE A 109 -3.26 -1.98 3.47
C PHE A 109 -4.16 -2.36 2.30
N TYR A 110 -5.49 -2.30 2.47
CA TYR A 110 -6.44 -2.74 1.46
C TYR A 110 -7.40 -1.64 1.00
N SER A 111 -8.29 -1.18 1.88
CA SER A 111 -9.45 -0.37 1.46
C SER A 111 -9.08 1.00 0.92
N GLN A 112 -8.07 1.67 1.52
CA GLN A 112 -7.62 2.99 1.06
C GLN A 112 -6.89 2.95 -0.28
N ILE A 113 -6.35 1.79 -0.67
CA ILE A 113 -5.74 1.57 -1.99
C ILE A 113 -6.77 1.09 -2.99
N PHE A 114 -7.78 0.31 -2.55
CA PHE A 114 -8.81 -0.23 -3.42
C PHE A 114 -9.60 0.86 -4.14
N LEU A 115 -10.07 1.88 -3.45
CA LEU A 115 -10.93 2.90 -4.06
C LEU A 115 -10.25 3.63 -5.23
N PRO A 116 -9.09 4.29 -5.06
CA PRO A 116 -8.45 4.99 -6.16
C PRO A 116 -7.93 4.05 -7.26
N TRP A 117 -7.54 2.82 -6.91
CA TRP A 117 -7.19 1.81 -7.90
C TRP A 117 -8.40 1.40 -8.74
N ASN A 118 -9.53 1.12 -8.11
CA ASN A 118 -10.75 0.69 -8.80
C ASN A 118 -11.27 1.79 -9.74
N GLU A 119 -11.19 3.04 -9.35
CA GLU A 119 -11.53 4.15 -10.23
C GLU A 119 -10.62 4.25 -11.46
N ILE A 120 -9.31 3.99 -11.32
CA ILE A 120 -8.38 3.90 -12.46
C ILE A 120 -8.74 2.68 -13.33
N TYR A 121 -8.99 1.54 -12.68
CA TYR A 121 -9.34 0.30 -13.36
C TYR A 121 -10.60 0.45 -14.21
N GLU A 122 -11.68 1.01 -13.64
CA GLU A 122 -12.96 1.19 -14.36
C GLU A 122 -12.82 2.12 -15.58
N ILE A 123 -11.95 3.10 -15.54
CA ILE A 123 -11.72 4.00 -16.69
C ILE A 123 -10.83 3.34 -17.75
N ALA A 124 -9.84 2.56 -17.35
CA ALA A 124 -8.78 2.09 -18.26
C ALA A 124 -8.95 0.64 -18.74
N LYS A 125 -9.73 -0.20 -18.05
CA LYS A 125 -9.81 -1.65 -18.32
C LYS A 125 -10.16 -2.01 -19.75
N ASP A 126 -11.03 -1.24 -20.40
CA ASP A 126 -11.51 -1.47 -21.76
C ASP A 126 -10.91 -0.47 -22.78
N SER A 127 -9.87 0.28 -22.38
CA SER A 127 -9.24 1.27 -23.27
C SER A 127 -8.25 0.61 -24.22
N ASP A 128 -8.31 0.98 -25.49
CA ASP A 128 -7.33 0.60 -26.52
C ASP A 128 -6.08 1.51 -26.52
N SER A 129 -6.05 2.52 -25.65
CA SER A 129 -4.93 3.46 -25.56
C SER A 129 -3.73 2.82 -24.84
N PRO A 130 -2.56 2.68 -25.49
CA PRO A 130 -1.37 2.15 -24.82
C PRO A 130 -0.95 2.96 -23.59
N SER A 131 -1.20 4.26 -23.60
CA SER A 131 -0.91 5.14 -22.44
C SER A 131 -1.83 4.83 -21.27
N GLU A 132 -3.13 4.64 -21.50
CA GLU A 132 -4.08 4.32 -20.42
C GLU A 132 -3.86 2.91 -19.88
N GLN A 133 -3.53 1.96 -20.74
CA GLN A 133 -3.11 0.62 -20.31
C GLN A 133 -1.82 0.66 -19.47
N ALA A 134 -0.84 1.48 -19.86
CA ALA A 134 0.37 1.67 -19.04
C ALA A 134 0.07 2.29 -17.67
N ILE A 135 -0.86 3.25 -17.58
CA ILE A 135 -1.34 3.83 -16.31
C ILE A 135 -1.96 2.75 -15.43
N LEU A 136 -2.81 1.90 -15.99
CA LEU A 136 -3.44 0.80 -15.27
C LEU A 136 -2.41 -0.19 -14.73
N GLU A 137 -1.43 -0.58 -15.55
CA GLU A 137 -0.40 -1.53 -15.10
C GLU A 137 0.51 -0.93 -14.02
N ILE A 138 0.84 0.35 -14.07
CA ILE A 138 1.54 1.04 -13.00
C ILE A 138 0.69 1.07 -11.72
N ALA A 139 -0.61 1.35 -11.82
CA ALA A 139 -1.53 1.30 -10.68
C ALA A 139 -1.65 -0.12 -10.10
N ASN A 140 -1.62 -1.16 -10.93
CA ASN A 140 -1.58 -2.57 -10.51
C ASN A 140 -0.31 -2.89 -9.70
N ILE A 141 0.85 -2.35 -10.09
CA ILE A 141 2.10 -2.50 -9.32
C ILE A 141 1.95 -1.87 -7.93
N VAL A 142 1.45 -0.63 -7.85
CA VAL A 142 1.22 0.07 -6.57
C VAL A 142 0.22 -0.70 -5.70
N ARG A 143 -0.91 -1.16 -6.27
CA ARG A 143 -1.87 -2.01 -5.58
C ARG A 143 -1.19 -3.25 -4.98
N ASN A 144 -0.38 -3.94 -5.75
CA ASN A 144 0.27 -5.17 -5.32
C ASN A 144 1.28 -4.96 -4.19
N ILE A 145 1.93 -3.79 -4.09
CA ILE A 145 2.77 -3.46 -2.93
C ILE A 145 1.94 -3.44 -1.64
N ALA A 146 0.79 -2.78 -1.66
CA ALA A 146 -0.07 -2.66 -0.48
C ALA A 146 -0.78 -3.99 -0.15
N TRP A 147 -1.35 -4.66 -1.15
CA TRP A 147 -2.11 -5.88 -0.95
C TRP A 147 -1.24 -7.10 -0.61
N LEU A 148 0.04 -7.07 -0.97
CA LEU A 148 1.00 -8.03 -0.43
C LEU A 148 1.09 -7.92 1.09
N ARG A 149 1.13 -6.70 1.64
CA ARG A 149 1.08 -6.49 3.10
C ARG A 149 -0.24 -6.95 3.69
N ALA A 150 -1.36 -6.69 3.01
CA ALA A 150 -2.67 -7.14 3.46
C ALA A 150 -2.75 -8.67 3.58
N THR A 151 -2.35 -9.40 2.54
CA THR A 151 -2.36 -10.87 2.59
C THR A 151 -1.32 -11.44 3.55
N ASP A 152 -0.17 -10.76 3.75
CA ASP A 152 0.85 -11.15 4.72
C ASP A 152 0.32 -11.08 6.17
N VAL A 153 -0.54 -10.11 6.47
CA VAL A 153 -1.12 -9.91 7.81
C VAL A 153 -2.41 -10.71 8.01
N PHE A 154 -3.30 -10.73 7.01
CA PHE A 154 -4.65 -11.27 7.14
C PHE A 154 -4.84 -12.63 6.47
N GLY A 155 -3.89 -13.10 5.66
CA GLY A 155 -4.04 -14.30 4.86
C GLY A 155 -4.98 -14.08 3.66
N PRO A 156 -6.17 -14.69 3.65
CA PRO A 156 -7.15 -14.49 2.58
C PRO A 156 -7.61 -13.05 2.44
N ILE A 157 -7.64 -12.54 1.20
CA ILE A 157 -8.21 -11.23 0.85
C ILE A 157 -9.02 -11.34 -0.43
N ALA A 158 -9.91 -10.41 -0.71
CA ALA A 158 -10.56 -10.31 -2.00
C ALA A 158 -9.54 -9.76 -3.01
N TYR A 159 -9.05 -10.60 -3.91
CA TYR A 159 -8.08 -10.21 -4.94
C TYR A 159 -8.70 -10.25 -6.34
N ASN A 160 -9.11 -11.44 -6.79
CA ASN A 160 -9.67 -11.63 -8.13
C ASN A 160 -11.11 -11.09 -8.26
N SER A 161 -11.86 -11.07 -7.16
CA SER A 161 -13.21 -10.51 -7.10
C SER A 161 -13.23 -9.02 -6.73
N ALA A 162 -12.08 -8.41 -6.51
CA ALA A 162 -12.01 -6.99 -6.24
C ALA A 162 -12.42 -6.18 -7.48
N GLY A 163 -13.43 -5.31 -7.34
CA GLY A 163 -13.95 -4.50 -8.43
C GLY A 163 -14.99 -5.20 -9.32
N ASP A 164 -15.46 -6.40 -8.95
CA ASP A 164 -16.51 -7.11 -9.70
C ASP A 164 -17.94 -6.56 -9.48
N GLY A 165 -18.07 -5.50 -8.69
CA GLY A 165 -19.36 -4.89 -8.34
C GLY A 165 -20.13 -5.62 -7.23
N SER A 166 -19.58 -6.68 -6.65
CA SER A 166 -20.19 -7.41 -5.54
C SER A 166 -20.12 -6.61 -4.24
N ILE A 167 -21.24 -6.57 -3.50
CA ILE A 167 -21.29 -5.98 -2.14
C ILE A 167 -20.47 -6.81 -1.15
N ALA A 168 -20.33 -8.11 -1.39
CA ALA A 168 -19.57 -9.05 -0.58
C ALA A 168 -18.63 -9.89 -1.47
N PRO A 169 -17.51 -9.32 -1.89
CA PRO A 169 -16.56 -10.03 -2.73
C PRO A 169 -15.99 -11.26 -2.00
N LYS A 170 -15.76 -12.34 -2.74
CA LYS A 170 -15.16 -13.55 -2.19
C LYS A 170 -13.70 -13.33 -1.86
N PHE A 171 -13.27 -13.85 -0.71
CA PHE A 171 -11.87 -13.89 -0.36
C PHE A 171 -11.17 -15.06 -1.08
N ASP A 172 -10.08 -14.75 -1.73
CA ASP A 172 -9.17 -15.74 -2.29
C ASP A 172 -8.21 -16.25 -1.20
N SER A 173 -7.84 -17.53 -1.27
CA SER A 173 -6.79 -18.04 -0.39
C SER A 173 -5.47 -17.32 -0.63
N GLN A 174 -4.59 -17.27 0.35
CA GLN A 174 -3.29 -16.62 0.21
C GLN A 174 -2.46 -17.22 -0.94
N GLU A 175 -2.57 -18.52 -1.19
CA GLU A 175 -1.95 -19.16 -2.35
C GLU A 175 -2.46 -18.55 -3.67
N VAL A 176 -3.78 -18.45 -3.83
CA VAL A 176 -4.39 -17.84 -5.01
C VAL A 176 -3.95 -16.39 -5.16
N VAL A 177 -3.93 -15.63 -4.06
CA VAL A 177 -3.47 -14.23 -4.07
C VAL A 177 -2.03 -14.11 -4.56
N TYR A 178 -1.10 -14.90 -4.04
CA TYR A 178 0.29 -14.86 -4.48
C TYR A 178 0.48 -15.25 -5.93
N ARG A 179 -0.21 -16.30 -6.40
CA ARG A 179 -0.17 -16.71 -7.82
C ARG A 179 -0.71 -15.61 -8.73
N SER A 180 -1.82 -14.98 -8.34
CA SER A 180 -2.41 -13.87 -9.10
C SER A 180 -1.50 -12.65 -9.13
N MET A 181 -0.88 -12.28 -8.00
CA MET A 181 0.09 -11.18 -7.94
C MET A 181 1.29 -11.41 -8.87
N LEU A 182 1.84 -12.62 -8.87
CA LEU A 182 2.96 -12.98 -9.74
C LEU A 182 2.57 -12.89 -11.23
N ALA A 183 1.38 -13.35 -11.59
CA ALA A 183 0.86 -13.27 -12.94
C ALA A 183 0.61 -11.81 -13.37
N ASP A 184 -0.03 -11.02 -12.51
CA ASP A 184 -0.30 -9.59 -12.77
C ASP A 184 0.99 -8.80 -12.94
N LEU A 185 1.98 -9.00 -12.07
CA LEU A 185 3.28 -8.33 -12.18
C LEU A 185 4.03 -8.72 -13.45
N SER A 186 3.98 -10.01 -13.84
CA SER A 186 4.55 -10.45 -15.13
C SER A 186 3.89 -9.75 -16.31
N LYS A 187 2.57 -9.67 -16.30
CA LYS A 187 1.80 -8.94 -17.33
C LYS A 187 2.15 -7.46 -17.36
N SER A 188 2.25 -6.82 -16.19
CA SER A 188 2.64 -5.41 -16.09
C SER A 188 4.03 -5.19 -16.70
N VAL A 189 5.00 -6.04 -16.40
CA VAL A 189 6.36 -6.00 -16.99
C VAL A 189 6.32 -6.14 -18.50
N GLU A 190 5.58 -7.11 -19.02
CA GLU A 190 5.46 -7.36 -20.45
C GLU A 190 4.91 -6.13 -21.19
N LEU A 191 3.82 -5.54 -20.69
CA LEU A 191 3.20 -4.37 -21.29
C LEU A 191 4.12 -3.14 -21.18
N LEU A 192 4.64 -2.85 -19.98
CA LEU A 192 5.43 -1.65 -19.75
C LEU A 192 6.76 -1.65 -20.51
N ASN A 193 7.34 -2.81 -20.80
CA ASN A 193 8.52 -2.92 -21.67
C ASN A 193 8.26 -2.49 -23.13
N THR A 194 7.01 -2.41 -23.56
CA THR A 194 6.66 -1.88 -24.90
C THR A 194 6.57 -0.35 -24.92
N ILE A 195 6.56 0.30 -23.76
CA ILE A 195 6.37 1.75 -23.62
C ILE A 195 7.74 2.46 -23.58
N SER A 196 7.98 3.30 -24.55
CA SER A 196 9.24 4.05 -24.69
C SER A 196 9.14 5.53 -24.32
N TYR A 197 7.99 5.97 -23.80
CA TYR A 197 7.72 7.35 -23.43
C TYR A 197 7.35 7.45 -21.94
N SER A 198 7.41 8.66 -21.40
CA SER A 198 7.06 8.96 -20.02
C SER A 198 5.55 8.90 -19.80
N VAL A 199 5.11 8.27 -18.70
CA VAL A 199 3.70 8.11 -18.34
C VAL A 199 3.40 8.88 -17.06
N MET A 200 2.43 9.79 -17.09
CA MET A 200 1.96 10.59 -15.95
C MET A 200 3.06 11.32 -15.16
N ALA A 201 4.11 11.82 -15.79
CA ALA A 201 5.28 12.40 -15.12
C ALA A 201 4.92 13.42 -14.02
N GLN A 202 3.94 14.28 -14.27
CA GLN A 202 3.51 15.32 -13.31
C GLN A 202 2.75 14.78 -12.08
N TYR A 203 2.30 13.52 -12.12
CA TYR A 203 1.55 12.85 -11.05
C TYR A 203 2.29 11.67 -10.45
N ASP A 204 3.39 11.25 -11.07
CA ASP A 204 4.23 10.17 -10.56
C ASP A 204 5.25 10.72 -9.55
N LEU A 205 4.92 10.57 -8.27
CA LEU A 205 5.71 11.03 -7.14
C LEU A 205 6.95 10.18 -6.88
N ILE A 206 7.00 8.97 -7.45
CA ILE A 206 8.06 7.99 -7.20
C ILE A 206 9.15 8.09 -8.26
N TYR A 207 8.77 7.98 -9.53
CA TYR A 207 9.71 7.87 -10.64
C TYR A 207 9.58 8.96 -11.70
N ASN A 208 8.70 9.95 -11.47
CA ASN A 208 8.51 11.08 -12.39
C ASN A 208 8.21 10.63 -13.83
N GLY A 209 7.42 9.57 -13.96
CA GLY A 209 6.99 9.01 -15.24
C GLY A 209 8.01 8.06 -15.91
N ASN A 210 9.08 7.70 -15.25
CA ASN A 210 10.07 6.77 -15.78
C ASN A 210 9.53 5.33 -15.73
N VAL A 211 9.03 4.86 -16.86
CA VAL A 211 8.41 3.53 -17.00
C VAL A 211 9.39 2.39 -16.73
N GLN A 212 10.66 2.54 -17.10
CA GLN A 212 11.66 1.49 -16.89
C GLN A 212 11.96 1.27 -15.39
N ASN A 213 11.87 2.31 -14.58
CA ASN A 213 11.98 2.16 -13.13
C ASN A 213 10.75 1.45 -12.53
N TRP A 214 9.56 1.65 -13.10
CA TRP A 214 8.36 0.87 -12.74
C TRP A 214 8.51 -0.61 -13.10
N VAL A 215 9.11 -0.92 -14.25
CA VAL A 215 9.45 -2.30 -14.65
C VAL A 215 10.41 -2.94 -13.65
N LYS A 216 11.47 -2.25 -13.27
CA LYS A 216 12.42 -2.75 -12.25
C LYS A 216 11.76 -2.98 -10.89
N LEU A 217 10.86 -2.08 -10.47
CA LEU A 217 10.11 -2.26 -9.24
C LEU A 217 9.18 -3.47 -9.30
N ALA A 218 8.46 -3.67 -10.42
CA ALA A 218 7.58 -4.82 -10.63
C ALA A 218 8.37 -6.14 -10.59
N ASN A 219 9.52 -6.21 -11.27
CA ASN A 219 10.40 -7.36 -11.23
C ASN A 219 10.94 -7.62 -9.81
N SER A 220 11.33 -6.57 -9.08
CA SER A 220 11.82 -6.70 -7.71
C SER A 220 10.74 -7.20 -6.76
N LEU A 221 9.49 -6.76 -6.94
CA LEU A 221 8.35 -7.23 -6.17
C LEU A 221 8.02 -8.69 -6.53
N MET A 222 8.05 -9.05 -7.81
CA MET A 222 7.88 -10.42 -8.30
C MET A 222 8.96 -11.35 -7.70
N LEU A 223 10.23 -10.94 -7.72
CA LEU A 223 11.33 -11.67 -7.11
C LEU A 223 11.10 -11.87 -5.60
N ARG A 224 10.68 -10.82 -4.89
CA ARG A 224 10.36 -10.89 -3.45
C ARG A 224 9.27 -11.91 -3.15
N ILE A 225 8.19 -11.91 -3.92
CA ILE A 225 7.07 -12.87 -3.76
C ILE A 225 7.54 -14.30 -4.10
N ALA A 226 8.27 -14.48 -5.19
CA ALA A 226 8.79 -15.78 -5.62
C ALA A 226 9.73 -16.39 -4.56
N VAL A 227 10.65 -15.63 -3.99
CA VAL A 227 11.52 -16.09 -2.90
C VAL A 227 10.70 -16.47 -1.66
N ARG A 228 9.63 -15.74 -1.35
CA ARG A 228 8.77 -16.03 -0.18
C ARG A 228 8.05 -17.38 -0.32
N VAL A 229 7.57 -17.72 -1.51
CA VAL A 229 6.85 -18.99 -1.74
C VAL A 229 7.78 -20.19 -1.97
N HIS A 230 9.10 -19.99 -2.02
CA HIS A 230 10.08 -21.01 -2.40
C HIS A 230 9.95 -22.32 -1.60
N PHE A 231 9.74 -22.25 -0.29
CA PHE A 231 9.63 -23.44 0.56
C PHE A 231 8.29 -24.17 0.41
N ILE A 232 7.30 -23.60 -0.23
CA ILE A 232 5.97 -24.15 -0.41
C ILE A 232 5.78 -24.65 -1.86
N ASP A 233 6.26 -23.87 -2.83
CA ASP A 233 6.21 -24.20 -4.26
C ASP A 233 7.51 -23.76 -4.96
N GLU A 234 8.48 -24.65 -4.94
CA GLU A 234 9.81 -24.43 -5.56
C GLU A 234 9.71 -24.20 -7.08
N THR A 235 8.77 -24.87 -7.74
CA THR A 235 8.57 -24.76 -9.19
C THR A 235 8.09 -23.38 -9.56
N LEU A 236 7.07 -22.88 -8.88
CA LEU A 236 6.55 -21.53 -9.05
C LEU A 236 7.63 -20.49 -8.73
N ALA A 237 8.33 -20.67 -7.62
CA ALA A 237 9.41 -19.78 -7.21
C ALA A 237 10.50 -19.69 -8.29
N LYS A 238 10.99 -20.81 -8.78
CA LYS A 238 12.02 -20.86 -9.82
C LYS A 238 11.57 -20.21 -11.13
N GLU A 239 10.32 -20.42 -11.53
CA GLU A 239 9.76 -19.80 -12.72
C GLU A 239 9.84 -18.27 -12.63
N TYR A 240 9.30 -17.69 -11.55
CA TYR A 240 9.21 -16.24 -11.42
C TYR A 240 10.52 -15.58 -11.00
N ILE A 241 11.41 -16.27 -10.29
CA ILE A 241 12.79 -15.80 -10.08
C ILE A 241 13.50 -15.67 -11.43
N THR A 242 13.37 -16.67 -12.30
CA THR A 242 13.98 -16.64 -13.63
C THR A 242 13.44 -15.49 -14.47
N LYS A 243 12.09 -15.29 -14.47
CA LYS A 243 11.46 -14.17 -15.18
C LYS A 243 11.93 -12.81 -14.65
N ALA A 244 11.97 -12.63 -13.32
CA ALA A 244 12.33 -11.36 -12.70
C ALA A 244 13.81 -10.97 -12.95
N LEU A 245 14.69 -11.96 -13.00
CA LEU A 245 16.13 -11.74 -13.20
C LEU A 245 16.56 -11.76 -14.68
N ASP A 246 15.66 -12.08 -15.62
CA ASP A 246 16.00 -12.04 -17.03
C ASP A 246 16.22 -10.57 -17.49
N PRO A 247 17.43 -10.20 -17.96
CA PRO A 247 17.71 -8.85 -18.43
C PRO A 247 16.78 -8.37 -19.56
N LYS A 248 16.20 -9.30 -20.33
CA LYS A 248 15.21 -8.97 -21.39
C LYS A 248 13.91 -8.40 -20.82
N ASN A 249 13.61 -8.69 -19.57
CA ASN A 249 12.45 -8.18 -18.85
C ASN A 249 12.74 -6.85 -18.11
N GLY A 250 13.86 -6.18 -18.37
CA GLY A 250 14.18 -4.87 -17.82
C GLY A 250 14.95 -4.88 -16.50
N GLY A 251 15.22 -6.09 -15.92
CA GLY A 251 16.00 -6.25 -14.70
C GLY A 251 15.26 -5.83 -13.41
N VAL A 252 15.97 -5.92 -12.31
CA VAL A 252 15.49 -5.56 -10.96
C VAL A 252 16.13 -4.25 -10.49
N ILE A 253 15.73 -3.74 -9.32
CA ILE A 253 16.40 -2.63 -8.65
C ILE A 253 17.74 -3.12 -8.11
N GLU A 254 18.85 -2.58 -8.63
CA GLU A 254 20.22 -2.96 -8.25
C GLU A 254 20.96 -1.83 -7.55
N ASP A 255 20.51 -0.59 -7.70
CA ASP A 255 21.17 0.60 -7.18
C ASP A 255 20.19 1.67 -6.68
N ILE A 256 20.73 2.67 -5.97
CA ILE A 256 19.96 3.78 -5.38
C ILE A 256 19.28 4.66 -6.45
N SER A 257 19.76 4.70 -7.68
CA SER A 257 19.19 5.54 -8.74
C SER A 257 17.80 5.05 -9.17
N SER A 258 17.53 3.76 -9.00
CA SER A 258 16.25 3.11 -9.29
C SER A 258 15.40 2.83 -8.05
N GLU A 259 15.79 3.33 -6.87
CA GLU A 259 15.04 3.19 -5.61
C GLU A 259 13.65 3.84 -5.72
N ALA A 260 12.63 3.10 -5.31
CA ALA A 260 11.26 3.61 -5.20
C ALA A 260 11.12 4.46 -3.94
N LYS A 261 11.01 5.78 -4.09
CA LYS A 261 10.86 6.69 -2.95
C LYS A 261 10.03 7.93 -3.28
N ILE A 262 9.27 8.39 -2.30
CA ILE A 262 8.62 9.69 -2.31
C ILE A 262 9.43 10.64 -1.42
N LYS A 263 9.72 11.84 -1.94
CA LYS A 263 10.41 12.87 -1.17
C LYS A 263 9.41 13.79 -0.49
N SER A 264 9.67 14.10 0.78
CA SER A 264 8.95 15.15 1.48
C SER A 264 9.15 16.51 0.79
N SER A 265 8.09 17.30 0.72
CA SER A 265 8.11 18.65 0.15
C SER A 265 7.13 19.55 0.90
N ASP A 266 7.20 20.87 0.67
CA ASP A 266 6.27 21.82 1.27
C ASP A 266 4.81 21.54 0.87
N LYS A 267 4.59 20.99 -0.33
CA LYS A 267 3.25 20.62 -0.81
C LYS A 267 2.78 19.27 -0.27
N MET A 268 3.70 18.41 0.11
CA MET A 268 3.45 17.08 0.67
C MET A 268 4.46 16.83 1.79
N PRO A 269 4.27 17.43 2.95
CA PRO A 269 5.14 17.21 4.09
C PRO A 269 4.93 15.79 4.62
N LEU A 270 6.02 15.05 4.75
CA LEU A 270 6.05 13.70 5.32
C LEU A 270 6.81 13.74 6.64
N LEU A 271 6.26 13.06 7.64
CA LEU A 271 6.89 12.86 8.94
C LEU A 271 7.16 11.37 9.14
N ASN A 272 8.33 11.06 9.63
CA ASN A 272 8.55 9.72 10.16
C ASN A 272 7.73 9.55 11.44
N SER A 273 6.70 8.71 11.40
CA SER A 273 5.82 8.46 12.55
C SER A 273 6.56 7.92 13.77
N MET A 274 7.75 7.34 13.59
CA MET A 274 8.60 6.93 14.72
C MET A 274 9.01 8.13 15.59
N LEU A 275 9.33 9.28 14.96
CA LEU A 275 9.66 10.49 15.73
C LEU A 275 8.46 10.98 16.55
N ALA A 276 7.27 10.96 15.98
CA ALA A 276 6.06 11.32 16.71
C ALA A 276 5.78 10.33 17.87
N SER A 277 5.84 9.03 17.59
CA SER A 277 5.60 7.99 18.58
C SER A 277 6.62 8.02 19.74
N VAL A 278 7.89 8.31 19.44
CA VAL A 278 8.95 8.34 20.45
C VAL A 278 8.97 9.68 21.21
N ASN A 279 8.93 10.81 20.50
CA ASN A 279 9.21 12.12 21.08
C ASN A 279 7.94 12.84 21.55
N GLU A 280 6.86 12.79 20.77
CA GLU A 280 5.63 13.55 21.08
C GLU A 280 4.68 12.74 21.96
N TYR A 281 4.46 11.47 21.63
CA TYR A 281 3.52 10.62 22.37
C TYR A 281 4.17 9.80 23.48
N ASN A 282 5.50 9.69 23.48
CA ASN A 282 6.25 8.90 24.47
C ASN A 282 5.78 7.43 24.58
N GLU A 283 5.37 6.86 23.44
CA GLU A 283 4.75 5.52 23.37
C GLU A 283 5.76 4.42 23.14
N THR A 284 6.69 4.64 22.22
CA THR A 284 7.54 3.59 21.64
C THR A 284 8.98 3.75 22.11
N ARG A 285 9.55 2.66 22.59
CA ARG A 285 10.96 2.55 22.98
C ARG A 285 11.56 1.27 22.40
N MET A 286 12.87 1.11 22.51
CA MET A 286 13.57 -0.11 22.14
C MET A 286 12.99 -1.31 22.90
N GLY A 287 12.58 -2.34 22.19
CA GLY A 287 12.09 -3.57 22.77
C GLY A 287 13.22 -4.47 23.33
N ALA A 288 12.91 -5.28 24.34
CA ALA A 288 13.88 -6.17 24.95
C ALA A 288 14.43 -7.21 23.98
N THR A 289 13.61 -7.70 23.05
CA THR A 289 14.02 -8.71 22.07
C THR A 289 15.10 -8.17 21.13
N ILE A 290 14.87 -7.03 20.47
CA ILE A 290 15.87 -6.46 19.56
C ILE A 290 17.14 -6.06 20.31
N TRP A 291 17.02 -5.53 21.53
CA TRP A 291 18.17 -5.21 22.35
C TRP A 291 19.00 -6.45 22.64
N GLY A 292 18.37 -7.55 23.05
CA GLY A 292 19.05 -8.82 23.38
C GLY A 292 19.88 -9.36 22.22
N TYR A 293 19.36 -9.25 20.99
CA TYR A 293 20.11 -9.61 19.78
C TYR A 293 21.26 -8.63 19.51
N LEU A 294 20.98 -7.34 19.45
CA LEU A 294 21.98 -6.33 19.09
C LEU A 294 23.11 -6.25 20.12
N ASP A 295 22.79 -6.28 21.41
CA ASP A 295 23.81 -6.25 22.48
C ASP A 295 24.54 -7.61 22.60
N GLY A 296 23.80 -8.72 22.53
CA GLY A 296 24.37 -10.05 22.67
C GLY A 296 25.40 -10.37 21.58
N TYR A 297 25.14 -9.97 20.35
CA TYR A 297 26.07 -10.14 19.22
C TYR A 297 27.06 -8.97 19.06
N LYS A 298 27.02 -7.96 19.93
CA LYS A 298 27.80 -6.72 19.79
C LYS A 298 27.63 -6.06 18.41
N ASP A 299 26.40 -6.05 17.92
CA ASP A 299 26.07 -5.56 16.61
C ASP A 299 26.20 -4.03 16.56
N PRO A 300 27.00 -3.48 15.61
CA PRO A 300 27.22 -2.03 15.52
C PRO A 300 25.94 -1.23 15.21
N ARG A 301 24.89 -1.88 14.75
CA ARG A 301 23.60 -1.24 14.49
C ARG A 301 22.88 -0.78 15.76
N LEU A 302 23.27 -1.28 16.95
CA LEU A 302 22.66 -0.83 18.20
C LEU A 302 22.74 0.70 18.35
N SER A 303 23.92 1.27 18.20
CA SER A 303 24.13 2.73 18.28
C SER A 303 23.61 3.51 17.07
N ALA A 304 23.39 2.83 15.94
CA ALA A 304 22.79 3.46 14.74
C ALA A 304 21.26 3.58 14.85
N TYR A 305 20.62 2.63 15.53
CA TYR A 305 19.15 2.59 15.66
C TYR A 305 18.63 3.26 16.92
N PHE A 306 19.42 3.24 18.00
CA PHE A 306 19.00 3.70 19.31
C PHE A 306 20.04 4.63 19.94
N THR A 307 19.56 5.59 20.72
CA THR A 307 20.40 6.44 21.55
C THR A 307 20.44 5.91 22.98
N GLU A 308 21.54 6.11 23.67
CA GLU A 308 21.63 5.83 25.08
C GLU A 308 20.64 6.72 25.88
N GLY A 309 20.04 6.15 26.89
CA GLY A 309 19.18 6.83 27.83
C GLY A 309 19.76 6.82 29.25
N THR A 310 19.06 7.43 30.18
CA THR A 310 19.41 7.39 31.59
C THR A 310 18.34 6.61 32.33
N TYR A 311 18.78 5.60 33.10
CA TYR A 311 17.95 4.84 34.02
C TYR A 311 18.29 5.20 35.45
N GLY A 312 17.27 5.43 36.28
CA GLY A 312 17.45 5.86 37.65
C GLY A 312 17.63 7.38 37.82
N SER A 313 17.92 7.82 39.00
CA SER A 313 18.10 9.24 39.33
C SER A 313 19.18 9.47 40.41
N GLY A 314 19.73 10.67 40.45
CA GLY A 314 20.77 11.03 41.42
C GLY A 314 22.02 10.15 41.30
N SER A 315 22.54 9.69 42.41
CA SER A 315 23.75 8.85 42.46
C SER A 315 23.58 7.44 41.91
N TRP A 316 22.34 7.03 41.60
CA TRP A 316 22.01 5.73 41.04
C TRP A 316 21.73 5.81 39.52
N ALA A 317 21.86 6.98 38.93
CA ALA A 317 21.64 7.15 37.49
C ALA A 317 22.72 6.38 36.70
N GLN A 318 22.26 5.57 35.77
CA GLN A 318 23.13 4.84 34.83
C GLN A 318 22.80 5.28 33.39
N THR A 319 23.83 5.49 32.60
CA THR A 319 23.68 5.78 31.17
C THR A 319 23.94 4.51 30.37
N GLY A 320 23.09 4.23 29.36
CA GLY A 320 23.23 3.05 28.51
C GLY A 320 21.98 2.77 27.70
N TYR A 321 21.94 1.58 27.14
CA TYR A 321 20.80 1.11 26.36
C TYR A 321 19.85 0.30 27.26
N PHE A 322 18.74 0.91 27.63
CA PHE A 322 17.75 0.30 28.52
C PHE A 322 16.49 -0.05 27.73
N PRO A 323 16.27 -1.33 27.41
CA PRO A 323 15.06 -1.75 26.69
C PRO A 323 13.84 -1.71 27.61
N VAL A 324 12.68 -1.46 27.03
CA VAL A 324 11.40 -1.67 27.70
C VAL A 324 11.03 -3.14 27.59
N ALA A 325 10.71 -3.76 28.71
CA ALA A 325 10.24 -5.14 28.71
C ALA A 325 8.92 -5.24 27.96
N THR A 326 8.81 -6.21 27.08
CA THR A 326 7.54 -6.68 26.55
C THR A 326 6.95 -7.60 27.61
N THR A 327 6.04 -7.07 28.44
CA THR A 327 5.35 -7.87 29.48
C THR A 327 4.06 -8.44 28.94
#